data_3388f37e7c2fc98b8bb65a8f7faff536
#
_entry.id   3388f37e7c2fc98b8bb65a8f7faff536
#
_cell.length_a   1.000
_cell.length_b   1.000
_cell.length_c   1.000
_cell.angle_alpha   90.00
_cell.angle_beta   90.00
_cell.angle_gamma   90.00
#
_symmetry.space_group_name_H-M   'P 1'
#
loop_
_entity.id
_entity.type
_entity.pdbx_description
1 polymer ?
#
loop_
_entity_poly.entity_id
_entity_poly.type
_entity_poly.pdbx_seq_one_letter_code
_entity_poly.pdbx_strand_id
1 'polypeptide(L)'
;MSSYDTNLDKNKANHIPLTPLTFLERAKDVYPNYEAIVYEDRKYTWTEVYKRAVKFASALSKIGIGKGDTVSFLAFNTPEIFEAHYSVPMTGGVLNTINVRLDANTISYILDHSEAKVLVVDRQLHVEVKKALEKINKKIIIIDINDKHADQSKLEKIGDLE
;
A
#
# COMPACT_ATOMS: atom_id res chain seq x y z
N MET A 1 28.16 28.51 -20.22
CA MET A 1 26.97 28.45 -19.35
C MET A 1 26.19 29.72 -19.56
N SER A 2 24.89 29.62 -19.71
CA SER A 2 23.99 30.78 -19.79
C SER A 2 23.99 31.51 -18.47
N SER A 3 23.81 32.85 -18.47
CA SER A 3 23.59 33.62 -17.23
C SER A 3 22.36 33.17 -16.43
N TYR A 4 21.47 32.46 -17.11
CA TYR A 4 20.28 31.85 -16.48
C TYR A 4 20.55 30.56 -15.69
N ASP A 5 21.75 29.99 -15.80
CA ASP A 5 22.17 28.77 -15.10
C ASP A 5 23.08 29.07 -13.89
N THR A 6 23.36 30.36 -13.63
CA THR A 6 24.25 30.77 -12.55
C THR A 6 23.49 30.95 -11.25
N ASN A 7 23.97 30.34 -10.16
CA ASN A 7 23.36 30.38 -8.82
C ASN A 7 21.96 29.72 -8.74
N LEU A 8 21.67 28.77 -9.62
CA LEU A 8 20.43 27.99 -9.64
C LEU A 8 20.60 26.55 -9.12
N ASP A 9 21.63 26.32 -8.34
CA ASP A 9 21.85 25.01 -7.71
C ASP A 9 20.66 24.61 -6.84
N LYS A 10 20.30 23.33 -6.93
CA LYS A 10 19.21 22.75 -6.16
C LYS A 10 19.54 22.82 -4.67
N ASN A 11 18.70 23.46 -3.89
CA ASN A 11 18.78 23.52 -2.44
C ASN A 11 17.39 23.38 -1.80
N LYS A 12 17.33 23.29 -0.46
CA LYS A 12 16.07 23.09 0.26
C LYS A 12 15.04 24.20 0.08
N ALA A 13 15.46 25.40 -0.34
CA ALA A 13 14.56 26.53 -0.52
C ALA A 13 13.90 26.56 -1.90
N ASN A 14 14.58 26.00 -2.93
CA ASN A 14 14.15 26.09 -4.33
C ASN A 14 13.85 24.74 -4.99
N HIS A 15 14.03 23.63 -4.28
CA HIS A 15 13.85 22.30 -4.86
C HIS A 15 13.26 21.32 -3.83
N ILE A 16 12.12 20.76 -4.18
CA ILE A 16 11.50 19.59 -3.50
C ILE A 16 11.32 18.49 -4.55
N PRO A 17 11.78 17.24 -4.29
CA PRO A 17 11.49 16.12 -5.19
C PRO A 17 9.97 15.94 -5.33
N LEU A 18 9.52 15.78 -6.56
CA LEU A 18 8.11 15.47 -6.83
C LEU A 18 7.85 14.01 -6.44
N THR A 19 6.97 13.80 -5.46
CA THR A 19 6.59 12.46 -4.98
C THR A 19 5.06 12.36 -4.86
N PRO A 20 4.47 11.16 -4.92
CA PRO A 20 3.06 10.98 -4.67
C PRO A 20 2.63 11.53 -3.29
N LEU A 21 3.52 11.51 -2.31
CA LEU A 21 3.24 11.96 -0.94
C LEU A 21 2.92 13.45 -0.87
N THR A 22 3.66 14.28 -1.62
CA THR A 22 3.40 15.74 -1.66
C THR A 22 2.05 16.06 -2.30
N PHE A 23 1.57 15.23 -3.22
CA PHE A 23 0.22 15.38 -3.79
C PHE A 23 -0.87 15.06 -2.77
N LEU A 24 -0.70 14.03 -1.95
CA LEU A 24 -1.65 13.70 -0.89
C LEU A 24 -1.70 14.81 0.17
N GLU A 25 -0.54 15.32 0.60
CA GLU A 25 -0.47 16.46 1.53
C GLU A 25 -1.17 17.68 0.96
N ARG A 26 -0.88 18.05 -0.30
CA ARG A 26 -1.54 19.14 -0.99
C ARG A 26 -3.06 18.94 -1.08
N ALA A 27 -3.51 17.74 -1.45
CA ALA A 27 -4.94 17.45 -1.56
C ALA A 27 -5.65 17.62 -0.21
N LYS A 28 -5.05 17.11 0.88
CA LYS A 28 -5.56 17.31 2.25
C LYS A 28 -5.60 18.79 2.65
N ASP A 29 -4.59 19.59 2.29
CA ASP A 29 -4.53 20.99 2.71
C ASP A 29 -5.45 21.90 1.88
N VAL A 30 -5.60 21.62 0.59
CA VAL A 30 -6.40 22.47 -0.32
C VAL A 30 -7.86 22.01 -0.39
N TYR A 31 -8.11 20.70 -0.31
CA TYR A 31 -9.44 20.09 -0.48
C TYR A 31 -9.82 19.16 0.69
N PRO A 32 -9.66 19.59 1.97
CA PRO A 32 -9.75 18.69 3.13
C PRO A 32 -11.06 17.91 3.21
N ASN A 33 -12.17 18.53 2.84
CA ASN A 33 -13.52 17.99 3.00
C ASN A 33 -14.11 17.42 1.70
N TYR A 34 -13.36 17.44 0.58
CA TYR A 34 -13.82 16.84 -0.67
C TYR A 34 -13.71 15.31 -0.59
N GLU A 35 -14.68 14.62 -1.18
CA GLU A 35 -14.65 13.16 -1.30
C GLU A 35 -13.48 12.74 -2.19
N ALA A 36 -12.57 11.95 -1.63
CA ALA A 36 -11.39 11.40 -2.31
C ALA A 36 -11.62 9.96 -2.77
N ILE A 37 -12.36 9.20 -1.98
CA ILE A 37 -12.71 7.80 -2.27
C ILE A 37 -14.21 7.63 -2.03
N VAL A 38 -14.85 6.97 -2.99
CA VAL A 38 -16.21 6.44 -2.85
C VAL A 38 -16.14 4.95 -3.20
N TYR A 39 -16.46 4.11 -2.22
CA TYR A 39 -16.47 2.67 -2.37
C TYR A 39 -17.71 2.11 -1.67
N GLU A 40 -18.69 1.68 -2.45
CA GLU A 40 -20.01 1.26 -1.98
C GLU A 40 -20.63 2.35 -1.06
N ASP A 41 -20.92 2.04 0.19
CA ASP A 41 -21.43 2.99 1.19
C ASP A 41 -20.32 3.75 1.95
N ARG A 42 -19.05 3.38 1.74
CA ARG A 42 -17.90 4.02 2.39
C ARG A 42 -17.44 5.22 1.56
N LYS A 43 -17.38 6.37 2.19
CA LYS A 43 -16.88 7.61 1.61
C LYS A 43 -15.77 8.17 2.51
N TYR A 44 -14.67 8.58 1.90
CA TYR A 44 -13.55 9.18 2.62
C TYR A 44 -13.16 10.49 1.98
N THR A 45 -13.00 11.51 2.81
CA THR A 45 -12.44 12.81 2.42
C THR A 45 -10.91 12.72 2.29
N TRP A 46 -10.29 13.73 1.64
CA TRP A 46 -8.83 13.79 1.56
C TRP A 46 -8.17 13.82 2.94
N THR A 47 -8.78 14.48 3.92
CA THR A 47 -8.30 14.47 5.31
C THR A 47 -8.33 13.06 5.91
N GLU A 48 -9.38 12.30 5.67
CA GLU A 48 -9.51 10.94 6.18
C GLU A 48 -8.53 9.98 5.50
N VAL A 49 -8.40 10.05 4.17
CA VAL A 49 -7.41 9.27 3.42
C VAL A 49 -5.99 9.53 3.93
N TYR A 50 -5.63 10.81 4.13
CA TYR A 50 -4.32 11.16 4.70
C TYR A 50 -4.11 10.53 6.08
N LYS A 51 -5.08 10.68 7.00
CA LYS A 51 -5.00 10.11 8.35
C LYS A 51 -4.88 8.59 8.34
N ARG A 52 -5.62 7.91 7.46
CA ARG A 52 -5.59 6.45 7.31
C ARG A 52 -4.24 6.00 6.76
N ALA A 53 -3.73 6.65 5.71
CA ALA A 53 -2.42 6.36 5.15
C ALA A 53 -1.30 6.53 6.18
N VAL A 54 -1.31 7.61 6.97
CA VAL A 54 -0.34 7.84 8.05
C VAL A 54 -0.42 6.76 9.14
N LYS A 55 -1.64 6.37 9.54
CA LYS A 55 -1.83 5.29 10.53
C LYS A 55 -1.26 3.96 10.04
N PHE A 56 -1.52 3.61 8.79
CA PHE A 56 -1.01 2.37 8.23
C PHE A 56 0.51 2.42 8.05
N ALA A 57 1.08 3.54 7.59
CA ALA A 57 2.53 3.74 7.55
C ALA A 57 3.18 3.58 8.94
N SER A 58 2.55 4.15 9.98
CA SER A 58 3.00 3.98 11.36
C SER A 58 2.95 2.52 11.82
N ALA A 59 1.88 1.79 11.47
CA ALA A 59 1.77 0.36 11.79
C ALA A 59 2.85 -0.46 11.09
N LEU A 60 3.09 -0.22 9.80
CA LEU A 60 4.17 -0.86 9.04
C LEU A 60 5.55 -0.59 9.66
N SER A 61 5.82 0.66 10.03
CA SER A 61 7.09 1.02 10.70
C SER A 61 7.27 0.32 12.04
N LYS A 62 6.19 0.15 12.82
CA LYS A 62 6.24 -0.58 14.11
C LYS A 62 6.57 -2.06 13.96
N ILE A 63 6.21 -2.68 12.85
CA ILE A 63 6.58 -4.07 12.54
C ILE A 63 7.90 -4.19 11.79
N GLY A 64 8.66 -3.08 11.69
CA GLY A 64 10.02 -3.06 11.17
C GLY A 64 10.15 -2.81 9.67
N ILE A 65 9.09 -2.31 9.00
CA ILE A 65 9.16 -1.93 7.59
C ILE A 65 9.81 -0.54 7.47
N GLY A 66 10.81 -0.44 6.62
CA GLY A 66 11.57 0.77 6.35
C GLY A 66 12.07 0.87 4.92
N LYS A 67 13.10 1.69 4.72
CA LYS A 67 13.65 1.98 3.39
C LYS A 67 14.10 0.72 2.64
N GLY A 68 13.53 0.53 1.45
CA GLY A 68 13.86 -0.59 0.56
C GLY A 68 13.13 -1.89 0.86
N ASP A 69 12.35 -1.97 1.94
CA ASP A 69 11.58 -3.16 2.27
C ASP A 69 10.32 -3.27 1.39
N THR A 70 10.04 -4.46 0.90
CA THR A 70 8.89 -4.68 0.04
C THR A 70 7.65 -5.06 0.86
N VAL A 71 6.56 -4.32 0.61
CA VAL A 71 5.20 -4.63 1.07
C VAL A 71 4.36 -4.98 -0.13
N SER A 72 3.95 -6.23 -0.24
CA SER A 72 3.10 -6.73 -1.32
C SER A 72 1.62 -6.57 -0.97
N PHE A 73 0.82 -6.20 -1.98
CA PHE A 73 -0.62 -6.13 -1.90
C PHE A 73 -1.25 -7.04 -2.93
N LEU A 74 -2.11 -7.94 -2.48
CA LEU A 74 -2.97 -8.77 -3.31
C LEU A 74 -4.41 -8.52 -2.90
N ALA A 75 -5.01 -7.49 -3.47
CA ALA A 75 -6.33 -6.99 -3.09
C ALA A 75 -7.10 -6.48 -4.31
N PHE A 76 -8.43 -6.51 -4.20
CA PHE A 76 -9.30 -5.84 -5.15
C PHE A 76 -9.19 -4.31 -5.01
N ASN A 77 -9.86 -3.56 -5.91
CA ASN A 77 -9.84 -2.10 -5.91
C ASN A 77 -10.68 -1.54 -4.75
N THR A 78 -10.17 -1.70 -3.54
CA THR A 78 -10.76 -1.20 -2.30
C THR A 78 -10.01 0.06 -1.82
N PRO A 79 -10.54 0.81 -0.85
CA PRO A 79 -9.83 1.95 -0.26
C PRO A 79 -8.43 1.61 0.26
N GLU A 80 -8.25 0.42 0.78
CA GLU A 80 -7.00 -0.06 1.38
C GLU A 80 -5.86 -0.11 0.35
N ILE A 81 -6.10 -0.58 -0.87
CA ILE A 81 -5.06 -0.61 -1.92
C ILE A 81 -4.74 0.80 -2.44
N PHE A 82 -5.75 1.70 -2.51
CA PHE A 82 -5.51 3.10 -2.86
C PHE A 82 -4.61 3.78 -1.83
N GLU A 83 -4.91 3.60 -0.55
CA GLU A 83 -4.13 4.16 0.56
C GLU A 83 -2.71 3.59 0.63
N ALA A 84 -2.52 2.34 0.18
CA ALA A 84 -1.21 1.69 0.11
C ALA A 84 -0.20 2.46 -0.75
N HIS A 85 -0.67 3.11 -1.83
CA HIS A 85 0.18 3.91 -2.71
C HIS A 85 0.81 5.13 -2.01
N TYR A 86 0.29 5.50 -0.85
CA TYR A 86 0.85 6.55 -0.01
C TYR A 86 1.52 5.98 1.25
N SER A 87 0.84 5.08 1.95
CA SER A 87 1.31 4.57 3.24
C SER A 87 2.61 3.79 3.16
N VAL A 88 2.79 2.95 2.14
CA VAL A 88 4.03 2.18 1.97
C VAL A 88 5.20 3.11 1.63
N PRO A 89 5.12 4.01 0.64
CA PRO A 89 6.19 4.97 0.39
C PRO A 89 6.49 5.91 1.57
N MET A 90 5.52 6.22 2.45
CA MET A 90 5.76 6.99 3.67
C MET A 90 6.78 6.33 4.62
N THR A 91 6.90 5.01 4.59
CA THR A 91 7.94 4.27 5.36
C THR A 91 9.30 4.25 4.66
N GLY A 92 9.37 4.67 3.39
CA GLY A 92 10.50 4.42 2.50
C GLY A 92 10.49 3.03 1.88
N GLY A 93 9.45 2.24 2.14
CA GLY A 93 9.23 0.93 1.57
C GLY A 93 8.82 0.95 0.09
N VAL A 94 8.86 -0.22 -0.52
CA VAL A 94 8.48 -0.45 -1.92
C VAL A 94 7.12 -1.15 -1.95
N LEU A 95 6.14 -0.50 -2.58
CA LEU A 95 4.84 -1.11 -2.83
C LEU A 95 4.91 -2.04 -4.04
N ASN A 96 4.55 -3.31 -3.85
CA ASN A 96 4.41 -4.31 -4.90
C ASN A 96 2.95 -4.75 -5.01
N THR A 97 2.23 -4.29 -6.02
CA THR A 97 0.84 -4.68 -6.27
C THR A 97 0.78 -5.92 -7.15
N ILE A 98 0.12 -6.97 -6.67
CA ILE A 98 -0.01 -8.27 -7.35
C ILE A 98 -1.41 -8.36 -7.96
N ASN A 99 -1.49 -8.81 -9.23
CA ASN A 99 -2.77 -8.98 -9.89
C ASN A 99 -3.57 -10.14 -9.26
N VAL A 100 -4.82 -9.87 -8.90
CA VAL A 100 -5.74 -10.82 -8.24
C VAL A 100 -6.14 -12.03 -9.09
N ARG A 101 -5.84 -12.02 -10.40
CA ARG A 101 -6.17 -13.10 -11.34
C ARG A 101 -5.04 -14.12 -11.54
N LEU A 102 -3.93 -13.97 -10.83
CA LEU A 102 -2.80 -14.86 -10.94
C LEU A 102 -3.02 -16.15 -10.15
N ASP A 103 -2.41 -17.23 -10.63
CA ASP A 103 -2.38 -18.51 -9.95
C ASP A 103 -1.35 -18.54 -8.79
N ALA A 104 -1.48 -19.54 -7.93
CA ALA A 104 -0.64 -19.69 -6.75
C ALA A 104 0.87 -19.81 -7.06
N ASN A 105 1.27 -20.39 -8.20
CA ASN A 105 2.69 -20.49 -8.56
C ASN A 105 3.25 -19.12 -8.90
N THR A 106 2.52 -18.34 -9.69
CA THR A 106 2.92 -16.99 -10.06
C THR A 106 2.95 -16.06 -8.86
N ILE A 107 1.93 -16.14 -7.96
CA ILE A 107 1.91 -15.37 -6.71
C ILE A 107 3.12 -15.71 -5.84
N SER A 108 3.42 -16.99 -5.64
CA SER A 108 4.58 -17.42 -4.84
C SER A 108 5.90 -16.92 -5.42
N TYR A 109 6.06 -17.00 -6.76
CA TYR A 109 7.23 -16.47 -7.44
C TYR A 109 7.41 -14.96 -7.22
N ILE A 110 6.32 -14.18 -7.40
CA ILE A 110 6.37 -12.73 -7.22
C ILE A 110 6.72 -12.37 -5.77
N LEU A 111 6.12 -13.03 -4.79
CA LEU A 111 6.41 -12.80 -3.37
C LEU A 111 7.86 -13.13 -3.02
N ASP A 112 8.39 -14.20 -3.59
CA ASP A 112 9.79 -14.60 -3.36
C ASP A 112 10.77 -13.65 -4.06
N HIS A 113 10.56 -13.40 -5.35
CA HIS A 113 11.41 -12.53 -6.16
C HIS A 113 11.46 -11.08 -5.68
N SER A 114 10.33 -10.56 -5.20
CA SER A 114 10.26 -9.21 -4.63
C SER A 114 10.82 -9.10 -3.20
N GLU A 115 11.26 -10.20 -2.61
CA GLU A 115 11.70 -10.27 -1.21
C GLU A 115 10.66 -9.70 -0.23
N ALA A 116 9.36 -9.94 -0.52
CA ALA A 116 8.27 -9.39 0.26
C ALA A 116 8.40 -9.75 1.76
N LYS A 117 8.39 -8.74 2.63
CA LYS A 117 8.37 -8.89 4.09
C LYS A 117 6.95 -8.93 4.65
N VAL A 118 6.04 -8.22 3.99
CA VAL A 118 4.62 -8.14 4.33
C VAL A 118 3.79 -8.45 3.10
N LEU A 119 2.73 -9.21 3.26
CA LEU A 119 1.66 -9.38 2.31
C LEU A 119 0.36 -8.88 2.93
N VAL A 120 -0.21 -7.85 2.34
CA VAL A 120 -1.58 -7.39 2.64
C VAL A 120 -2.50 -8.04 1.62
N VAL A 121 -3.50 -8.76 2.08
CA VAL A 121 -4.29 -9.64 1.22
C VAL A 121 -5.78 -9.56 1.51
N ASP A 122 -6.59 -9.50 0.46
CA ASP A 122 -8.04 -9.61 0.57
C ASP A 122 -8.44 -11.07 0.87
N ARG A 123 -9.24 -11.27 1.90
CA ARG A 123 -9.73 -12.58 2.32
C ARG A 123 -10.48 -13.35 1.22
N GLN A 124 -11.05 -12.67 0.24
CA GLN A 124 -11.68 -13.30 -0.92
C GLN A 124 -10.70 -14.16 -1.75
N LEU A 125 -9.40 -13.91 -1.59
CA LEU A 125 -8.32 -14.59 -2.34
C LEU A 125 -7.66 -15.71 -1.52
N HIS A 126 -8.24 -16.09 -0.38
CA HIS A 126 -7.65 -17.04 0.58
C HIS A 126 -7.22 -18.37 -0.04
N VAL A 127 -7.98 -18.91 -0.98
CA VAL A 127 -7.69 -20.22 -1.59
C VAL A 127 -6.36 -20.20 -2.32
N GLU A 128 -6.15 -19.23 -3.23
CA GLU A 128 -4.92 -19.16 -4.02
C GLU A 128 -3.72 -18.68 -3.20
N VAL A 129 -3.97 -17.79 -2.25
CA VAL A 129 -2.91 -17.28 -1.36
C VAL A 129 -2.39 -18.36 -0.43
N LYS A 130 -3.24 -19.17 0.20
CA LYS A 130 -2.81 -20.29 1.05
C LYS A 130 -1.92 -21.27 0.27
N LYS A 131 -2.33 -21.65 -0.95
CA LYS A 131 -1.52 -22.50 -1.85
C LYS A 131 -0.18 -21.85 -2.24
N ALA A 132 -0.16 -20.52 -2.43
CA ALA A 132 1.07 -19.81 -2.75
C ALA A 132 2.04 -19.77 -1.56
N LEU A 133 1.53 -19.53 -0.35
CA LEU A 133 2.32 -19.49 0.88
C LEU A 133 2.93 -20.83 1.24
N GLU A 134 2.27 -21.96 0.94
CA GLU A 134 2.84 -23.31 1.12
C GLU A 134 4.12 -23.56 0.30
N LYS A 135 4.32 -22.77 -0.76
CA LYS A 135 5.49 -22.89 -1.65
C LYS A 135 6.66 -21.98 -1.26
N ILE A 136 6.46 -21.11 -0.28
CA ILE A 136 7.44 -20.11 0.13
C ILE A 136 8.15 -20.58 1.40
N ASN A 137 9.48 -20.63 1.35
CA ASN A 137 10.30 -21.09 2.49
C ASN A 137 10.75 -19.95 3.42
N LYS A 138 10.18 -18.75 3.28
CA LYS A 138 10.49 -17.60 4.14
C LYS A 138 9.27 -17.12 4.91
N LYS A 139 9.51 -16.52 6.06
CA LYS A 139 8.43 -15.93 6.87
C LYS A 139 8.01 -14.59 6.26
N ILE A 140 6.74 -14.48 5.91
CA ILE A 140 6.09 -13.23 5.48
C ILE A 140 5.03 -12.88 6.53
N ILE A 141 4.95 -11.61 6.92
CA ILE A 141 3.89 -11.12 7.79
C ILE A 141 2.64 -10.95 6.94
N ILE A 142 1.53 -11.55 7.34
CA ILE A 142 0.26 -11.49 6.61
C ILE A 142 -0.68 -10.53 7.34
N ILE A 143 -1.25 -9.59 6.59
CA ILE A 143 -2.28 -8.66 7.06
C ILE A 143 -3.52 -8.86 6.20
N ASP A 144 -4.63 -9.20 6.83
CA ASP A 144 -5.89 -9.45 6.15
C ASP A 144 -6.67 -8.15 5.89
N ILE A 145 -7.24 -8.04 4.69
CA ILE A 145 -8.31 -7.11 4.39
C ILE A 145 -9.62 -7.88 4.46
N ASN A 146 -10.51 -7.46 5.37
CA ASN A 146 -11.84 -7.99 5.48
C ASN A 146 -12.86 -7.01 4.88
N ASP A 147 -13.13 -7.14 3.59
CA ASP A 147 -14.11 -6.29 2.94
C ASP A 147 -15.53 -6.70 3.35
N LYS A 148 -16.24 -5.77 4.02
CA LYS A 148 -17.61 -5.99 4.51
C LYS A 148 -18.64 -6.19 3.39
N HIS A 149 -18.33 -5.76 2.17
CA HIS A 149 -19.19 -5.92 0.99
C HIS A 149 -19.00 -7.27 0.28
N ALA A 150 -17.96 -8.01 0.65
CA ALA A 150 -17.76 -9.36 0.15
C ALA A 150 -18.71 -10.37 0.82
N ASP A 151 -18.95 -11.50 0.19
CA ASP A 151 -19.75 -12.59 0.75
C ASP A 151 -19.04 -13.22 1.96
N GLN A 152 -19.37 -12.74 3.15
CA GLN A 152 -18.73 -13.12 4.41
C GLN A 152 -18.77 -14.63 4.68
N SER A 153 -19.73 -15.37 4.10
CA SER A 153 -19.83 -16.82 4.27
C SER A 153 -18.72 -17.61 3.56
N LYS A 154 -18.00 -16.95 2.63
CA LYS A 154 -16.93 -17.54 1.83
C LYS A 154 -15.55 -17.03 2.19
N LEU A 155 -15.45 -16.17 3.21
CA LEU A 155 -14.17 -15.59 3.59
C LEU A 155 -13.49 -16.44 4.67
N GLU A 156 -12.20 -16.65 4.48
CA GLU A 156 -11.35 -17.27 5.50
C GLU A 156 -10.21 -16.35 5.86
N LYS A 157 -9.90 -16.30 7.15
CA LYS A 157 -8.71 -15.61 7.66
C LYS A 157 -7.44 -16.28 7.14
N ILE A 158 -6.47 -15.46 6.72
CA ILE A 158 -5.20 -15.93 6.16
C ILE A 158 -4.06 -15.63 7.13
N GLY A 159 -4.02 -14.41 7.67
CA GLY A 159 -2.99 -13.92 8.57
C GLY A 159 -3.47 -13.73 10.01
N ASP A 160 -2.56 -13.29 10.88
CA ASP A 160 -2.85 -13.01 12.28
C ASP A 160 -3.21 -11.53 12.52
N LEU A 161 -2.91 -10.66 11.56
CA LEU A 161 -3.18 -9.22 11.62
C LEU A 161 -4.34 -8.83 10.69
N GLU A 162 -5.04 -7.76 11.06
CA GLU A 162 -6.15 -7.18 10.28
C GLU A 162 -6.08 -5.65 10.31
#